data_3aaa5b96462ddd1170d98b311a67b0fd
#
_entry.id   3aaa5b96462ddd1170d98b311a67b0fd
#
_cell.length_a   1.000
_cell.length_b   1.000
_cell.length_c   1.000
_cell.angle_alpha   90.00
_cell.angle_beta   90.00
_cell.angle_gamma   90.00
#
_symmetry.space_group_name_H-M   'P 1'
#
loop_
_entity.id
_entity.type
_entity.pdbx_description
1 polymer ?
#
loop_
_entity_poly.entity_id
_entity_poly.type
_entity_poly.pdbx_seq_one_letter_code
_entity_poly.pdbx_strand_id
1 'polypeptide(L)'
;MRLLHAMLRVRDLDASLGFYCDLMGMRLLRRREYPTGRFTLAFVGYCEENQGTVLELTHNWDVRDYELGDAFGHVALGVDDIVATCDRLREAGANLLREPGPMKHGSTVIAFVEDPDGYKVELIALPRD
;
A
#
# COMPACT_ATOMS: atom_id res chain seq x y z
N MET A 1 -10.63 -22.22 -0.87
CA MET A 1 -9.33 -21.52 -0.67
C MET A 1 -9.49 -20.09 -1.15
N ARG A 2 -8.91 -19.11 -0.47
CA ARG A 2 -8.92 -17.72 -0.91
C ARG A 2 -7.65 -17.01 -0.43
N LEU A 3 -7.25 -15.96 -1.11
CA LEU A 3 -6.09 -15.16 -0.71
C LEU A 3 -6.50 -14.27 0.47
N LEU A 4 -5.90 -14.46 1.65
CA LEU A 4 -6.24 -13.72 2.85
C LEU A 4 -5.56 -12.35 2.87
N HIS A 5 -4.25 -12.34 2.74
CA HIS A 5 -3.49 -11.09 2.77
C HIS A 5 -2.12 -11.27 2.11
N ALA A 6 -1.52 -10.15 1.75
CA ALA A 6 -0.10 -10.04 1.49
C ALA A 6 0.51 -9.24 2.64
N MET A 7 1.74 -9.55 3.03
CA MET A 7 2.41 -8.91 4.16
C MET A 7 3.59 -8.06 3.69
N LEU A 8 3.67 -6.85 4.22
CA LEU A 8 4.79 -5.95 4.03
C LEU A 8 5.46 -5.66 5.38
N ARG A 9 6.79 -5.73 5.42
CA ARG A 9 7.55 -5.28 6.59
C ARG A 9 7.77 -3.79 6.49
N VAL A 10 7.49 -3.06 7.57
CA VAL A 10 7.52 -1.60 7.59
C VAL A 10 8.44 -1.10 8.71
N ARG A 11 9.17 -0.01 8.45
CA ARG A 11 10.10 0.58 9.42
C ARG A 11 9.37 1.37 10.50
N ASP A 12 8.33 2.08 10.10
CA ASP A 12 7.54 2.96 10.97
C ASP A 12 6.06 2.71 10.69
N LEU A 13 5.41 2.00 11.60
CA LEU A 13 4.01 1.61 11.40
C LEU A 13 3.09 2.82 11.30
N ASP A 14 3.32 3.87 12.09
CA ASP A 14 2.47 5.06 12.05
C ASP A 14 2.60 5.79 10.70
N ALA A 15 3.80 5.87 10.14
CA ALA A 15 3.99 6.43 8.80
C ALA A 15 3.26 5.61 7.75
N SER A 16 3.32 4.28 7.84
CA SER A 16 2.63 3.40 6.91
C SER A 16 1.11 3.50 7.04
N LEU A 17 0.58 3.61 8.27
CA LEU A 17 -0.85 3.82 8.49
C LEU A 17 -1.31 5.18 7.93
N GLY A 18 -0.49 6.22 8.07
CA GLY A 18 -0.75 7.52 7.44
C GLY A 18 -0.89 7.40 5.93
N PHE A 19 -0.01 6.64 5.30
CA PHE A 19 -0.05 6.43 3.86
C PHE A 19 -1.27 5.59 3.43
N TYR A 20 -1.42 4.39 3.99
CA TYR A 20 -2.46 3.47 3.54
C TYR A 20 -3.86 3.87 4.01
N CYS A 21 -3.99 4.44 5.20
CA CYS A 21 -5.30 4.85 5.73
C CYS A 21 -5.65 6.30 5.38
N ASP A 22 -4.78 7.25 5.70
CA ASP A 22 -5.12 8.66 5.51
C ASP A 22 -5.07 9.07 4.03
N LEU A 23 -4.06 8.62 3.28
CA LEU A 23 -3.92 8.98 1.87
C LEU A 23 -4.68 8.04 0.94
N MET A 24 -4.59 6.72 1.16
CA MET A 24 -5.20 5.73 0.27
C MET A 24 -6.61 5.31 0.68
N GLY A 25 -7.10 5.80 1.82
CA GLY A 25 -8.48 5.58 2.24
C GLY A 25 -8.78 4.18 2.78
N MET A 26 -7.77 3.40 3.11
CA MET A 26 -7.99 2.11 3.77
C MET A 26 -8.47 2.31 5.19
N ARG A 27 -9.12 1.30 5.75
CA ARG A 27 -9.48 1.25 7.17
C ARG A 27 -8.45 0.43 7.92
N LEU A 28 -8.10 0.87 9.13
CA LEU A 28 -7.37 0.04 10.07
C LEU A 28 -8.34 -0.98 10.65
N LEU A 29 -8.20 -2.24 10.26
CA LEU A 29 -9.12 -3.30 10.66
C LEU A 29 -8.79 -3.84 12.04
N ARG A 30 -7.51 -4.01 12.36
CA ARG A 30 -7.03 -4.36 13.70
C ARG A 30 -5.54 -4.08 13.81
N ARG A 31 -5.11 -3.81 15.03
CA ARG A 31 -3.70 -3.62 15.38
C ARG A 31 -3.41 -4.40 16.65
N ARG A 32 -2.31 -5.14 16.67
CA ARG A 32 -1.97 -5.97 17.81
C ARG A 32 -0.46 -6.00 18.05
N GLU A 33 -0.09 -5.86 19.32
CA GLU A 33 1.30 -5.98 19.74
C GLU A 33 1.59 -7.39 20.25
N TYR A 34 2.78 -7.89 19.94
CA TYR A 34 3.26 -9.19 20.40
C TYR A 34 4.59 -8.98 21.13
N PRO A 35 4.54 -8.63 22.43
CA PRO A 35 5.77 -8.28 23.17
C PRO A 35 6.80 -9.41 23.24
N THR A 36 6.35 -10.65 23.32
CA THR A 36 7.25 -11.81 23.36
C THR A 36 8.05 -11.96 22.05
N GLY A 37 7.41 -11.70 20.92
CA GLY A 37 8.06 -11.74 19.60
C GLY A 37 8.67 -10.41 19.20
N ARG A 38 8.38 -9.34 19.93
CA ARG A 38 8.87 -7.98 19.71
C ARG A 38 8.47 -7.46 18.32
N PHE A 39 7.19 -7.55 18.02
CA PHE A 39 6.64 -7.00 16.78
C PHE A 39 5.19 -6.55 16.97
N THR A 40 4.74 -5.69 16.07
CA THR A 40 3.38 -5.19 15.99
C THR A 40 2.83 -5.48 14.60
N LEU A 41 1.59 -5.95 14.53
CA LEU A 41 0.86 -6.15 13.28
C LEU A 41 -0.24 -5.13 13.14
N ALA A 42 -0.50 -4.71 11.91
CA ALA A 42 -1.69 -3.96 11.56
C ALA A 42 -2.27 -4.51 10.26
N PHE A 43 -3.57 -4.74 10.24
CA PHE A 43 -4.29 -5.15 9.02
C PHE A 43 -5.07 -3.95 8.51
N VAL A 44 -4.87 -3.63 7.24
CA VAL A 44 -5.52 -2.50 6.57
C VAL A 44 -6.15 -2.95 5.27
N GLY A 45 -7.25 -2.34 4.88
CA GLY A 45 -7.94 -2.69 3.65
C GLY A 45 -9.21 -1.90 3.45
N TYR A 46 -9.94 -2.24 2.39
CA TYR A 46 -11.20 -1.57 2.04
C TYR A 46 -12.43 -2.38 2.45
N CYS A 47 -12.23 -3.59 2.99
CA CYS A 47 -13.29 -4.46 3.47
C CYS A 47 -12.79 -5.24 4.68
N GLU A 48 -13.72 -5.91 5.37
CA GLU A 48 -13.35 -6.79 6.48
C GLU A 48 -12.53 -7.99 6.01
N GLU A 49 -11.71 -8.55 6.90
CA GLU A 49 -10.81 -9.67 6.56
C GLU A 49 -11.55 -10.90 6.04
N ASN A 50 -12.81 -11.10 6.46
CA ASN A 50 -13.62 -12.21 6.00
C ASN A 50 -14.37 -11.93 4.69
N GLN A 51 -14.25 -10.73 4.13
CA GLN A 51 -14.93 -10.32 2.91
C GLN A 51 -14.02 -10.22 1.71
N GLY A 52 -12.73 -10.08 1.92
CA GLY A 52 -11.78 -9.90 0.82
C GLY A 52 -10.34 -9.90 1.29
N THR A 53 -9.44 -9.69 0.34
CA THR A 53 -8.00 -9.64 0.60
C THR A 53 -7.62 -8.29 1.20
N VAL A 54 -6.74 -8.32 2.19
CA VAL A 54 -6.26 -7.14 2.90
C VAL A 54 -4.73 -7.12 2.92
N LEU A 55 -4.14 -6.07 3.43
CA LEU A 55 -2.69 -5.99 3.67
C LEU A 55 -2.40 -6.18 5.15
N GLU A 56 -1.34 -6.95 5.45
CA GLU A 56 -0.76 -7.01 6.77
C GLU A 56 0.52 -6.19 6.77
N LEU A 57 0.60 -5.22 7.68
CA LEU A 57 1.81 -4.43 7.89
C LEU A 57 2.48 -4.94 9.17
N THR A 58 3.72 -5.37 9.06
CA THR A 58 4.48 -5.92 10.20
C THR A 58 5.64 -5.00 10.55
N HIS A 59 5.64 -4.50 11.78
CA HIS A 59 6.74 -3.72 12.32
C HIS A 59 7.51 -4.56 13.34
N ASN A 60 8.74 -4.94 13.00
CA ASN A 60 9.65 -5.61 13.92
C ASN A 60 10.41 -4.55 14.72
N TRP A 61 10.24 -4.55 16.05
CA TRP A 61 10.71 -3.45 16.91
C TRP A 61 12.22 -3.20 16.85
N ASP A 62 13.01 -4.26 16.62
CA ASP A 62 14.47 -4.17 16.64
C ASP A 62 15.09 -4.04 15.25
N VAL A 63 14.28 -3.95 14.20
CA VAL A 63 14.77 -3.85 12.83
C VAL A 63 14.48 -2.45 12.29
N ARG A 64 15.54 -1.75 11.86
CA ARG A 64 15.45 -0.38 11.35
C ARG A 64 15.42 -0.29 9.84
N ASP A 65 16.01 -1.24 9.15
CA ASP A 65 16.17 -1.21 7.71
C ASP A 65 15.91 -2.58 7.10
N TYR A 66 15.39 -2.55 5.87
CA TYR A 66 15.17 -3.74 5.05
C TYR A 66 15.74 -3.49 3.66
N GLU A 67 16.31 -4.54 3.07
CA GLU A 67 16.66 -4.52 1.66
C GLU A 67 15.46 -5.04 0.89
N LEU A 68 14.86 -4.19 0.05
CA LEU A 68 13.70 -4.58 -0.73
C LEU A 68 14.07 -5.48 -1.91
N GLY A 69 15.28 -5.31 -2.45
CA GLY A 69 15.73 -6.08 -3.61
C GLY A 69 14.94 -5.73 -4.86
N ASP A 70 14.98 -6.62 -5.85
CA ASP A 70 14.33 -6.42 -7.14
C ASP A 70 13.34 -7.53 -7.52
N ALA A 71 13.10 -8.48 -6.63
CA ALA A 71 12.19 -9.59 -6.90
C ALA A 71 10.71 -9.23 -6.63
N PHE A 72 10.46 -8.41 -5.61
CA PHE A 72 9.11 -7.95 -5.32
C PHE A 72 8.73 -6.83 -6.29
N GLY A 73 7.54 -6.91 -6.88
CA GLY A 73 7.04 -5.88 -7.79
C GLY A 73 6.30 -4.78 -7.06
N HIS A 74 4.99 -4.93 -6.96
CA HIS A 74 4.14 -3.88 -6.41
C HIS A 74 2.81 -4.44 -5.90
N VAL A 75 2.09 -3.61 -5.14
CA VAL A 75 0.68 -3.79 -4.81
C VAL A 75 -0.11 -2.86 -5.73
N ALA A 76 -1.25 -3.31 -6.25
CA ALA A 76 -2.09 -2.49 -7.12
C ALA A 76 -3.41 -2.13 -6.45
N LEU A 77 -3.79 -0.85 -6.58
CA LEU A 77 -5.04 -0.30 -6.06
C LEU A 77 -5.88 0.24 -7.22
N GLY A 78 -7.16 -0.15 -7.26
CA GLY A 78 -8.11 0.43 -8.21
C GLY A 78 -8.63 1.78 -7.68
N VAL A 79 -8.62 2.82 -8.51
CA VAL A 79 -9.06 4.16 -8.12
C VAL A 79 -10.08 4.69 -9.12
N ASP A 80 -11.06 5.46 -8.63
CA ASP A 80 -12.11 6.03 -9.46
C ASP A 80 -11.63 7.27 -10.21
N ASP A 81 -10.83 8.12 -9.57
CA ASP A 81 -10.28 9.33 -10.16
C ASP A 81 -8.77 9.37 -9.92
N ILE A 82 -8.02 8.83 -10.89
CA ILE A 82 -6.56 8.70 -10.75
C ILE A 82 -5.84 10.04 -10.74
N VAL A 83 -6.35 11.02 -11.47
CA VAL A 83 -5.72 12.35 -11.52
C VAL A 83 -5.87 13.05 -10.17
N ALA A 84 -7.08 13.05 -9.60
CA ALA A 84 -7.33 13.65 -8.28
C ALA A 84 -6.55 12.92 -7.18
N THR A 85 -6.46 11.59 -7.26
CA THR A 85 -5.70 10.79 -6.31
C THR A 85 -4.21 11.16 -6.36
N CYS A 86 -3.63 11.26 -7.55
CA CYS A 86 -2.22 11.63 -7.71
C CYS A 86 -1.94 13.05 -7.25
N ASP A 87 -2.86 13.99 -7.50
CA ASP A 87 -2.73 15.37 -7.02
C ASP A 87 -2.69 15.41 -5.49
N ARG A 88 -3.57 14.66 -4.84
CA ARG A 88 -3.62 14.58 -3.37
C ARG A 88 -2.35 13.96 -2.80
N LEU A 89 -1.84 12.91 -3.43
CA LEU A 89 -0.59 12.27 -3.03
C LEU A 89 0.59 13.22 -3.16
N ARG A 90 0.67 13.95 -4.27
CA ARG A 90 1.74 14.93 -4.51
C ARG A 90 1.69 16.05 -3.48
N GLU A 91 0.51 16.58 -3.16
CA GLU A 91 0.34 17.62 -2.14
C GLU A 91 0.77 17.14 -0.75
N ALA A 92 0.58 15.85 -0.47
CA ALA A 92 0.99 15.25 0.80
C ALA A 92 2.50 14.91 0.84
N GLY A 93 3.24 15.16 -0.23
CA GLY A 93 4.68 14.91 -0.29
C GLY A 93 5.05 13.48 -0.64
N ALA A 94 4.11 12.67 -1.11
CA ALA A 94 4.41 11.32 -1.57
C ALA A 94 5.23 11.33 -2.86
N ASN A 95 6.08 10.33 -3.05
CA ASN A 95 6.94 10.23 -4.21
C ASN A 95 6.23 9.51 -5.37
N LEU A 96 5.74 10.29 -6.34
CA LEU A 96 5.16 9.75 -7.56
C LEU A 96 6.28 9.31 -8.50
N LEU A 97 6.37 8.02 -8.76
CA LEU A 97 7.36 7.44 -9.67
C LEU A 97 6.93 7.55 -11.12
N ARG A 98 5.62 7.52 -11.35
CA ARG A 98 5.04 7.66 -12.68
C ARG A 98 3.72 8.41 -12.58
N GLU A 99 3.60 9.49 -13.36
CA GLU A 99 2.37 10.26 -13.49
C GLU A 99 1.29 9.47 -14.22
N PRO A 100 -0.01 9.80 -14.01
CA PRO A 100 -1.08 9.11 -14.70
C PRO A 100 -0.91 9.13 -16.22
N GLY A 101 -1.01 7.96 -16.82
CA GLY A 101 -0.91 7.80 -18.27
C GLY A 101 -1.26 6.37 -18.68
N PRO A 102 -1.51 6.14 -19.97
CA PRO A 102 -1.86 4.79 -20.43
C PRO A 102 -0.69 3.83 -20.25
N MET A 103 -1.01 2.57 -19.92
CA MET A 103 -0.02 1.52 -19.83
C MET A 103 0.59 1.24 -21.21
N LYS A 104 1.83 0.73 -21.23
CA LYS A 104 2.65 0.62 -22.44
C LYS A 104 1.98 -0.13 -23.61
N HIS A 105 1.21 -1.14 -23.37
CA HIS A 105 0.58 -1.96 -24.42
C HIS A 105 -0.93 -2.03 -24.24
N GLY A 106 -1.55 -0.95 -23.76
CA GLY A 106 -2.98 -0.89 -23.52
C GLY A 106 -3.48 0.52 -23.33
N SER A 107 -4.77 0.64 -23.00
CA SER A 107 -5.44 1.93 -22.80
C SER A 107 -5.72 2.27 -21.34
N THR A 108 -5.63 1.30 -20.46
CA THR A 108 -5.86 1.52 -19.02
C THR A 108 -4.86 2.53 -18.47
N VAL A 109 -5.35 3.56 -17.78
CA VAL A 109 -4.50 4.59 -17.19
C VAL A 109 -3.98 4.09 -15.84
N ILE A 110 -2.67 4.19 -15.68
CA ILE A 110 -1.98 3.77 -14.46
C ILE A 110 -1.06 4.87 -13.96
N ALA A 111 -0.66 4.76 -12.69
CA ALA A 111 0.35 5.59 -12.06
C ALA A 111 1.10 4.75 -11.03
N PHE A 112 2.27 5.20 -10.60
CA PHE A 112 3.04 4.55 -9.54
C PHE A 112 3.46 5.55 -8.49
N VAL A 113 3.35 5.14 -7.23
CA VAL A 113 3.80 5.91 -6.07
C VAL A 113 4.58 4.99 -5.14
N GLU A 114 5.53 5.55 -4.39
CA GLU A 114 6.20 4.82 -3.32
C GLU A 114 5.49 5.03 -2.00
N ASP A 115 5.39 3.96 -1.20
CA ASP A 115 4.97 4.08 0.19
C ASP A 115 6.16 4.58 1.06
N PRO A 116 5.97 4.80 2.39
CA PRO A 116 7.05 5.31 3.23
C PRO A 116 8.31 4.43 3.29
N ASP A 117 8.20 3.14 2.98
CA ASP A 117 9.32 2.20 2.97
C ASP A 117 9.97 2.04 1.59
N GLY A 118 9.40 2.65 0.56
CA GLY A 118 9.87 2.50 -0.81
C GLY A 118 9.18 1.38 -1.58
N TYR A 119 8.17 0.72 -1.01
CA TYR A 119 7.37 -0.25 -1.76
C TYR A 119 6.57 0.48 -2.84
N LYS A 120 6.59 -0.07 -4.04
CA LYS A 120 5.83 0.51 -5.15
C LYS A 120 4.36 0.16 -5.02
N VAL A 121 3.52 1.14 -5.24
CA VAL A 121 2.07 0.99 -5.29
C VAL A 121 1.61 1.46 -6.66
N GLU A 122 1.00 0.55 -7.42
CA GLU A 122 0.39 0.88 -8.71
C GLU A 122 -1.02 1.37 -8.46
N LEU A 123 -1.37 2.48 -9.08
CA LEU A 123 -2.74 2.97 -9.12
C LEU A 123 -3.31 2.67 -10.50
N ILE A 124 -4.49 2.07 -10.54
CA ILE A 124 -5.14 1.66 -11.79
C ILE A 124 -6.50 2.33 -11.86
N ALA A 125 -6.71 3.14 -12.89
CA ALA A 125 -8.00 3.78 -13.10
C ALA A 125 -9.08 2.73 -13.41
N LEU A 126 -10.21 2.82 -12.71
CA LEU A 126 -11.33 1.91 -12.93
C LEU A 126 -12.34 2.55 -13.88
N PRO A 127 -13.05 1.73 -14.69
CA PRO A 127 -12.83 0.30 -14.88
C PRO A 127 -11.55 0.03 -15.67
N ARG A 128 -10.89 -1.09 -15.36
CA ARG A 128 -9.71 -1.50 -16.12
C ARG A 128 -10.07 -2.50 -17.23
N ASP A 129 -9.21 -2.58 -18.21
CA ASP A 129 -9.34 -3.59 -19.27
C ASP A 129 -9.12 -5.02 -18.75
#